data_6e0bd8257f36225344f8ee8c7acbf71e
#
_entry.id   6e0bd8257f36225344f8ee8c7acbf71e
#
_cell.length_a   1.000
_cell.length_b   1.000
_cell.length_c   1.000
_cell.angle_alpha   90.00
_cell.angle_beta   90.00
_cell.angle_gamma   90.00
#
_symmetry.space_group_name_H-M   'P 1'
#
loop_
_entity.id
_entity.type
_entity.pdbx_description
1 polymer ?
#
loop_
_entity_poly.entity_id
_entity_poly.type
_entity_poly.pdbx_seq_one_letter_code
_entity_poly.pdbx_strand_id
1 'polypeptide(L)'
;MKLRLPLLALLPALLLSSVALAKPEPLLYGYSDTLASKVYQSERRWMLSLPERYHATQDSGRRYPVLYIVDADFQFRHVSAAVNNLARMGKIPPMIVVGIAMQGQKDYLYSTTWPSAEGADFGGSDKMLAHLQQELVPYIDKHYRTSGHNALAGYSLGGLLSLQMMLQSKSPFSAFLAMSPSIWYDNMALLERAAPWLKQPRQTSAYPRLFLSLANEQGMGVDEFRKLLAEQAPEWHFDYRFFPSETHYSTAMPALLAGLESLTPGYFTDVGPLIQLGDYEAVLAHFEAKKTLWSGFHFDWLQAYTLGKYLYYSEQKSKMAEVLALAKKQFPEDLAELSAGFAKVLNNRGEFKLAKELLLMTSKAGATQADWQQQLSLALAAEGDSLEAKAAHAKAQKLAEAYQLESWEWWELQ
;
A
#
# COMPACT_ATOMS: atom_id res chain seq x y z
N MET A 1 -43.53 84.62 1.67
CA MET A 1 -43.20 83.59 0.75
C MET A 1 -41.91 82.89 1.25
N LYS A 2 -42.00 81.78 2.00
CA LYS A 2 -40.81 81.08 2.59
C LYS A 2 -40.66 79.77 1.85
N LEU A 3 -39.61 79.67 1.06
CA LEU A 3 -39.19 78.39 0.44
C LEU A 3 -38.63 77.42 1.50
N ARG A 4 -39.19 76.21 1.59
CA ARG A 4 -38.60 75.10 2.34
C ARG A 4 -37.87 74.18 1.32
N LEU A 5 -36.55 74.05 1.46
CA LEU A 5 -35.80 72.95 0.82
C LEU A 5 -36.00 71.64 1.57
N PRO A 6 -36.12 70.52 0.88
CA PRO A 6 -36.10 69.20 1.54
C PRO A 6 -34.66 68.69 1.79
N LEU A 7 -34.41 68.28 3.01
CA LEU A 7 -33.18 67.54 3.41
C LEU A 7 -33.18 66.19 2.78
N LEU A 8 -32.27 65.93 1.83
CA LEU A 8 -31.99 64.54 1.38
C LEU A 8 -31.12 63.84 2.44
N ALA A 9 -31.64 62.85 3.11
CA ALA A 9 -30.88 61.95 3.99
C ALA A 9 -30.15 60.94 3.14
N LEU A 10 -28.82 61.03 3.07
CA LEU A 10 -27.94 59.97 2.56
C LEU A 10 -27.88 58.86 3.62
N LEU A 11 -28.51 57.71 3.36
CA LEU A 11 -28.22 56.46 4.06
C LEU A 11 -26.89 55.88 3.56
N PRO A 12 -25.91 55.55 4.43
CA PRO A 12 -24.74 54.80 4.01
C PRO A 12 -25.16 53.34 3.79
N ALA A 13 -25.04 52.84 2.57
CA ALA A 13 -25.16 51.45 2.23
C ALA A 13 -23.98 50.69 2.88
N LEU A 14 -24.20 50.04 4.01
CA LEU A 14 -23.26 49.06 4.56
C LEU A 14 -23.20 47.88 3.59
N LEU A 15 -22.17 47.81 2.80
CA LEU A 15 -21.75 46.63 2.09
C LEU A 15 -21.31 45.56 3.13
N LEU A 16 -22.22 44.75 3.55
CA LEU A 16 -21.93 43.49 4.26
C LEU A 16 -21.23 42.54 3.26
N SER A 17 -19.91 42.63 3.24
CA SER A 17 -19.07 41.60 2.61
C SER A 17 -19.36 40.32 3.34
N SER A 18 -20.18 39.41 2.80
CA SER A 18 -20.31 38.05 3.27
C SER A 18 -18.93 37.38 3.08
N VAL A 19 -18.18 37.25 4.16
CA VAL A 19 -17.03 36.35 4.20
C VAL A 19 -17.61 34.97 3.96
N ALA A 20 -17.53 34.47 2.74
CA ALA A 20 -17.82 33.09 2.43
C ALA A 20 -16.80 32.27 3.20
N LEU A 21 -17.21 31.71 4.34
CA LEU A 21 -16.42 30.70 5.04
C LEU A 21 -16.22 29.57 4.04
N ALA A 22 -14.98 29.31 3.66
CA ALA A 22 -14.64 28.15 2.85
C ALA A 22 -15.23 26.90 3.53
N LYS A 23 -16.02 26.13 2.80
CA LYS A 23 -16.52 24.87 3.33
C LYS A 23 -15.31 23.94 3.54
N PRO A 24 -15.22 23.30 4.72
CA PRO A 24 -14.14 22.33 4.93
C PRO A 24 -14.25 21.20 3.89
N GLU A 25 -13.11 20.82 3.33
CA GLU A 25 -13.02 19.71 2.39
C GLU A 25 -12.88 18.37 3.14
N PRO A 26 -13.54 17.29 2.67
CA PRO A 26 -13.40 15.99 3.28
C PRO A 26 -12.01 15.41 2.99
N LEU A 27 -11.42 14.76 4.01
CA LEU A 27 -10.23 13.92 3.83
C LEU A 27 -10.67 12.53 3.38
N LEU A 28 -10.31 12.13 2.16
CA LEU A 28 -10.68 10.84 1.59
C LEU A 28 -9.69 9.77 1.99
N TYR A 29 -10.20 8.65 2.53
CA TYR A 29 -9.43 7.44 2.83
C TYR A 29 -9.56 6.36 1.75
N GLY A 30 -10.46 6.56 0.78
CA GLY A 30 -10.76 5.62 -0.29
C GLY A 30 -12.18 5.75 -0.79
N TYR A 31 -12.61 4.75 -1.54
CA TYR A 31 -13.90 4.70 -2.23
C TYR A 31 -14.69 3.48 -1.77
N SER A 32 -16.00 3.53 -1.92
CA SER A 32 -16.89 2.38 -1.69
C SER A 32 -17.74 2.17 -2.94
N ASP A 33 -17.87 0.91 -3.35
CA ASP A 33 -18.67 0.52 -4.52
C ASP A 33 -19.38 -0.81 -4.24
N THR A 34 -20.22 -1.26 -5.14
CA THR A 34 -20.93 -2.54 -5.07
C THR A 34 -20.61 -3.40 -6.27
N LEU A 35 -20.64 -4.72 -6.06
CA LEU A 35 -20.50 -5.73 -7.09
C LEU A 35 -21.72 -6.66 -7.04
N ALA A 36 -22.45 -6.78 -8.16
CA ALA A 36 -23.52 -7.74 -8.30
C ALA A 36 -22.97 -9.17 -8.22
N SER A 37 -23.26 -9.85 -7.13
CA SER A 37 -22.75 -11.20 -6.87
C SER A 37 -23.76 -12.25 -7.31
N LYS A 38 -23.34 -13.13 -8.20
CA LYS A 38 -24.10 -14.32 -8.60
C LYS A 38 -24.10 -15.37 -7.49
N VAL A 39 -23.02 -15.45 -6.70
CA VAL A 39 -22.89 -16.35 -5.55
C VAL A 39 -23.88 -15.98 -4.46
N TYR A 40 -24.01 -14.70 -4.15
CA TYR A 40 -24.93 -14.20 -3.13
C TYR A 40 -26.33 -13.90 -3.66
N GLN A 41 -26.47 -13.76 -4.99
CA GLN A 41 -27.70 -13.28 -5.67
C GLN A 41 -28.17 -11.90 -5.15
N SER A 42 -27.20 -11.05 -4.80
CA SER A 42 -27.40 -9.71 -4.27
C SER A 42 -26.17 -8.85 -4.50
N GLU A 43 -26.29 -7.54 -4.32
CA GLU A 43 -25.16 -6.62 -4.31
C GLU A 43 -24.29 -6.87 -3.09
N ARG A 44 -22.96 -6.95 -3.32
CA ARG A 44 -21.97 -7.01 -2.24
C ARG A 44 -21.12 -5.75 -2.29
N ARG A 45 -21.06 -5.05 -1.16
CA ARG A 45 -20.27 -3.82 -1.04
C ARG A 45 -18.79 -4.15 -0.78
N TRP A 46 -17.94 -3.37 -1.40
CA TRP A 46 -16.50 -3.41 -1.21
C TRP A 46 -15.94 -2.00 -1.14
N MET A 47 -14.71 -1.86 -0.64
CA MET A 47 -14.03 -0.58 -0.47
C MET A 47 -12.66 -0.64 -1.14
N LEU A 48 -12.13 0.52 -1.57
CA LEU A 48 -10.87 0.63 -2.29
C LEU A 48 -10.04 1.79 -1.75
N SER A 49 -8.77 1.53 -1.46
CA SER A 49 -7.74 2.55 -1.32
C SER A 49 -6.62 2.25 -2.32
N LEU A 50 -6.31 3.22 -3.15
CA LEU A 50 -5.18 3.15 -4.08
C LEU A 50 -3.91 3.64 -3.38
N PRO A 51 -2.73 3.10 -3.72
CA PRO A 51 -1.48 3.61 -3.18
C PRO A 51 -1.22 5.03 -3.67
N GLU A 52 -0.47 5.80 -2.89
CA GLU A 52 0.01 7.12 -3.30
C GLU A 52 0.68 7.04 -4.68
N ARG A 53 0.54 8.07 -5.49
CA ARG A 53 1.08 8.14 -6.85
C ARG A 53 0.56 7.06 -7.82
N TYR A 54 -0.54 6.35 -7.48
CA TYR A 54 -1.11 5.35 -8.39
C TYR A 54 -1.34 5.91 -9.78
N HIS A 55 -1.97 7.07 -9.91
CA HIS A 55 -2.25 7.71 -11.21
C HIS A 55 -0.97 8.26 -11.86
N ALA A 56 -0.03 8.76 -11.08
CA ALA A 56 1.23 9.30 -11.58
C ALA A 56 2.14 8.23 -12.22
N THR A 57 1.98 6.96 -11.85
CA THR A 57 2.75 5.84 -12.41
C THR A 57 2.05 5.10 -13.55
N GLN A 58 0.98 5.68 -14.11
CA GLN A 58 0.19 5.00 -15.14
C GLN A 58 1.03 4.60 -16.36
N ASP A 59 1.90 5.47 -16.82
CA ASP A 59 2.73 5.25 -18.02
C ASP A 59 4.00 4.45 -17.74
N SER A 60 4.32 4.15 -16.49
CA SER A 60 5.51 3.36 -16.13
C SER A 60 5.33 1.85 -16.33
N GLY A 61 4.08 1.38 -16.44
CA GLY A 61 3.76 -0.05 -16.44
C GLY A 61 3.72 -0.68 -15.05
N ARG A 62 3.95 0.09 -13.99
CA ARG A 62 4.00 -0.37 -12.60
C ARG A 62 2.68 -1.02 -12.17
N ARG A 63 2.80 -2.20 -11.54
CA ARG A 63 1.71 -2.97 -10.96
C ARG A 63 1.91 -3.11 -9.45
N TYR A 64 0.81 -3.30 -8.72
CA TYR A 64 0.79 -3.26 -7.27
C TYR A 64 0.28 -4.56 -6.67
N PRO A 65 0.86 -5.05 -5.58
CA PRO A 65 0.25 -6.12 -4.79
C PRO A 65 -1.06 -5.62 -4.18
N VAL A 66 -1.95 -6.55 -3.86
CA VAL A 66 -3.26 -6.23 -3.31
C VAL A 66 -3.42 -6.84 -1.93
N LEU A 67 -3.79 -6.00 -0.96
CA LEU A 67 -4.22 -6.43 0.37
C LEU A 67 -5.74 -6.42 0.43
N TYR A 68 -6.34 -7.59 0.60
CA TYR A 68 -7.76 -7.73 0.90
C TYR A 68 -7.94 -7.82 2.41
N ILE A 69 -8.86 -7.03 2.96
CA ILE A 69 -9.16 -7.01 4.40
C ILE A 69 -10.62 -7.38 4.65
N VAL A 70 -10.82 -8.41 5.46
CA VAL A 70 -12.14 -8.88 5.92
C VAL A 70 -12.72 -7.90 6.93
N ASP A 71 -14.04 -7.74 6.95
CA ASP A 71 -14.77 -6.82 7.83
C ASP A 71 -14.36 -5.34 7.63
N ALA A 72 -14.44 -4.90 6.39
CA ALA A 72 -13.96 -3.58 5.99
C ALA A 72 -14.74 -2.43 6.65
N ASP A 73 -15.98 -2.62 7.02
CA ASP A 73 -16.77 -1.60 7.72
C ASP A 73 -16.10 -1.18 9.04
N PHE A 74 -15.42 -2.10 9.68
CA PHE A 74 -14.65 -1.86 10.90
C PHE A 74 -13.17 -1.59 10.61
N GLN A 75 -12.53 -2.32 9.68
CA GLN A 75 -11.08 -2.36 9.49
C GLN A 75 -10.55 -1.35 8.48
N PHE A 76 -11.32 -0.97 7.46
CA PHE A 76 -10.77 -0.32 6.26
C PHE A 76 -10.01 0.98 6.51
N ARG A 77 -10.52 1.86 7.39
CA ARG A 77 -9.91 3.17 7.63
C ARG A 77 -8.49 3.06 8.19
N HIS A 78 -8.31 2.28 9.23
CA HIS A 78 -6.98 2.15 9.85
C HIS A 78 -6.05 1.26 9.02
N VAL A 79 -6.58 0.26 8.30
CA VAL A 79 -5.77 -0.58 7.41
C VAL A 79 -5.23 0.24 6.24
N SER A 80 -6.07 1.00 5.54
CA SER A 80 -5.62 1.83 4.42
C SER A 80 -4.61 2.90 4.87
N ALA A 81 -4.86 3.56 6.01
CA ALA A 81 -3.92 4.53 6.58
C ALA A 81 -2.58 3.89 6.98
N ALA A 82 -2.60 2.71 7.59
CA ALA A 82 -1.39 1.98 7.98
C ALA A 82 -0.58 1.53 6.75
N VAL A 83 -1.23 0.98 5.74
CA VAL A 83 -0.58 0.55 4.48
C VAL A 83 0.08 1.75 3.80
N ASN A 84 -0.65 2.86 3.62
CA ASN A 84 -0.10 4.05 2.98
C ASN A 84 1.07 4.64 3.79
N ASN A 85 0.96 4.69 5.12
CA ASN A 85 2.05 5.19 5.97
C ASN A 85 3.29 4.29 5.90
N LEU A 86 3.14 2.97 6.04
CA LEU A 86 4.28 2.04 5.96
C LEU A 86 4.94 2.06 4.58
N ALA A 87 4.15 2.16 3.51
CA ALA A 87 4.66 2.29 2.15
C ALA A 87 5.42 3.61 1.93
N ARG A 88 4.85 4.75 2.38
CA ARG A 88 5.52 6.05 2.35
C ARG A 88 6.87 6.04 3.07
N MET A 89 6.95 5.34 4.19
CA MET A 89 8.19 5.18 4.97
C MET A 89 9.08 4.03 4.47
N GLY A 90 8.78 3.44 3.33
CA GLY A 90 9.57 2.38 2.71
C GLY A 90 9.56 1.04 3.44
N LYS A 91 8.71 0.85 4.45
CA LYS A 91 8.64 -0.40 5.23
C LYS A 91 8.07 -1.58 4.45
N ILE A 92 7.12 -1.28 3.57
CA ILE A 92 6.44 -2.23 2.68
C ILE A 92 6.31 -1.63 1.28
N PRO A 93 6.08 -2.41 0.23
CA PRO A 93 5.74 -1.87 -1.07
C PRO A 93 4.39 -1.12 -1.03
N PRO A 94 4.17 -0.11 -1.88
CA PRO A 94 2.85 0.45 -2.12
C PRO A 94 1.86 -0.64 -2.56
N MET A 95 0.67 -0.67 -1.95
CA MET A 95 -0.35 -1.69 -2.17
C MET A 95 -1.71 -1.08 -2.48
N ILE A 96 -2.48 -1.75 -3.31
CA ILE A 96 -3.93 -1.54 -3.40
C ILE A 96 -4.57 -2.21 -2.19
N VAL A 97 -5.43 -1.50 -1.45
CA VAL A 97 -6.21 -2.09 -0.35
C VAL A 97 -7.65 -2.27 -0.81
N VAL A 98 -8.14 -3.50 -0.72
CA VAL A 98 -9.52 -3.87 -1.03
C VAL A 98 -10.23 -4.32 0.24
N GLY A 99 -11.24 -3.59 0.64
CA GLY A 99 -12.04 -3.90 1.80
C GLY A 99 -13.26 -4.77 1.44
N ILE A 100 -13.39 -5.92 2.08
CA ILE A 100 -14.56 -6.81 1.95
C ILE A 100 -15.56 -6.37 3.02
N ALA A 101 -16.58 -5.60 2.62
CA ALA A 101 -17.57 -5.08 3.53
C ALA A 101 -18.56 -6.16 3.98
N MET A 102 -18.89 -6.16 5.26
CA MET A 102 -19.92 -6.99 5.83
C MET A 102 -21.20 -6.13 6.06
N GLN A 103 -22.34 -6.71 5.81
CA GLN A 103 -23.61 -5.99 5.96
C GLN A 103 -24.14 -6.07 7.42
N GLY A 104 -23.25 -5.74 8.37
CA GLY A 104 -23.52 -5.81 9.80
C GLY A 104 -23.10 -7.12 10.45
N GLN A 105 -23.32 -7.21 11.77
CA GLN A 105 -22.85 -8.32 12.60
C GLN A 105 -23.33 -9.70 12.13
N LYS A 106 -24.59 -9.82 11.72
CA LYS A 106 -25.13 -11.12 11.23
C LYS A 106 -24.43 -11.60 9.98
N ASP A 107 -24.19 -10.69 9.00
CA ASP A 107 -23.46 -11.05 7.80
C ASP A 107 -22.00 -11.36 8.11
N TYR A 108 -21.38 -10.67 9.08
CA TYR A 108 -20.01 -10.98 9.53
C TYR A 108 -19.94 -12.39 10.11
N LEU A 109 -20.79 -12.75 11.05
CA LEU A 109 -20.83 -14.09 11.64
C LEU A 109 -21.09 -15.15 10.57
N TYR A 110 -22.10 -14.94 9.73
CA TYR A 110 -22.46 -15.86 8.66
C TYR A 110 -21.35 -16.05 7.64
N SER A 111 -20.80 -14.97 7.10
CA SER A 111 -19.86 -15.00 5.98
C SER A 111 -18.44 -15.43 6.38
N THR A 112 -18.10 -15.42 7.67
CA THR A 112 -16.76 -15.81 8.14
C THR A 112 -16.67 -17.23 8.67
N THR A 113 -17.80 -17.92 8.81
CA THR A 113 -17.88 -19.23 9.46
C THR A 113 -18.61 -20.25 8.61
N TRP A 114 -18.31 -21.55 8.81
CA TRP A 114 -19.06 -22.66 8.25
C TRP A 114 -20.22 -23.08 9.16
N PRO A 115 -21.20 -23.89 8.69
CA PRO A 115 -22.31 -24.39 9.52
C PRO A 115 -21.77 -25.20 10.70
N SER A 116 -22.28 -24.91 11.91
CA SER A 116 -21.88 -25.61 13.14
C SER A 116 -23.01 -25.60 14.15
N ALA A 117 -22.78 -26.23 15.31
CA ALA A 117 -23.70 -26.21 16.44
C ALA A 117 -23.76 -24.88 17.20
N GLU A 118 -22.89 -23.91 16.87
CA GLU A 118 -22.84 -22.61 17.54
C GLU A 118 -24.10 -21.75 17.31
N GLY A 119 -24.84 -22.01 16.23
CA GLY A 119 -26.13 -21.36 15.97
C GLY A 119 -26.46 -21.10 14.51
N ALA A 120 -27.71 -20.70 14.26
CA ALA A 120 -28.21 -20.46 12.90
C ALA A 120 -27.64 -19.19 12.22
N ASP A 121 -27.02 -18.29 12.97
CA ASP A 121 -26.39 -17.07 12.44
C ASP A 121 -25.03 -17.36 11.78
N PHE A 122 -24.54 -18.59 11.86
CA PHE A 122 -23.26 -19.05 11.27
C PHE A 122 -23.50 -19.86 10.00
N GLY A 123 -22.48 -20.00 9.14
CA GLY A 123 -22.57 -21.04 8.11
C GLY A 123 -22.40 -20.65 6.65
N GLY A 124 -22.03 -19.42 6.32
CA GLY A 124 -21.97 -18.92 4.95
C GLY A 124 -20.58 -18.73 4.37
N SER A 125 -19.51 -19.17 5.07
CA SER A 125 -18.13 -18.93 4.60
C SER A 125 -17.86 -19.50 3.21
N ASP A 126 -18.44 -20.63 2.82
CA ASP A 126 -18.27 -21.21 1.48
C ASP A 126 -18.73 -20.24 0.38
N LYS A 127 -19.81 -19.46 0.62
CA LYS A 127 -20.25 -18.42 -0.31
C LYS A 127 -19.25 -17.28 -0.35
N MET A 128 -18.71 -16.85 0.79
CA MET A 128 -17.70 -15.79 0.83
C MET A 128 -16.42 -16.23 0.12
N LEU A 129 -15.95 -17.44 0.36
CA LEU A 129 -14.79 -18.00 -0.33
C LEU A 129 -15.02 -18.04 -1.86
N ALA A 130 -16.20 -18.52 -2.30
CA ALA A 130 -16.56 -18.53 -3.71
C ALA A 130 -16.66 -17.13 -4.32
N HIS A 131 -17.27 -16.18 -3.61
CA HIS A 131 -17.36 -14.77 -4.03
C HIS A 131 -15.97 -14.15 -4.22
N LEU A 132 -15.05 -14.35 -3.29
CA LEU A 132 -13.68 -13.86 -3.41
C LEU A 132 -12.96 -14.48 -4.60
N GLN A 133 -13.04 -15.81 -4.77
CA GLN A 133 -12.34 -16.54 -5.83
C GLN A 133 -12.88 -16.26 -7.23
N GLN A 134 -14.19 -16.18 -7.37
CA GLN A 134 -14.84 -16.17 -8.69
C GLN A 134 -15.29 -14.80 -9.14
N GLU A 135 -15.46 -13.84 -8.21
CA GLU A 135 -16.07 -12.56 -8.52
C GLU A 135 -15.19 -11.37 -8.12
N LEU A 136 -14.91 -11.15 -6.82
CA LEU A 136 -14.25 -9.93 -6.37
C LEU A 136 -12.80 -9.84 -6.83
N VAL A 137 -11.98 -10.88 -6.61
CA VAL A 137 -10.56 -10.85 -7.03
C VAL A 137 -10.43 -10.70 -8.54
N PRO A 138 -11.13 -11.49 -9.39
CA PRO A 138 -11.12 -11.28 -10.84
C PRO A 138 -11.60 -9.90 -11.28
N TYR A 139 -12.59 -9.32 -10.60
CA TYR A 139 -13.05 -7.96 -10.86
C TYR A 139 -11.96 -6.94 -10.62
N ILE A 140 -11.27 -7.02 -9.47
CA ILE A 140 -10.18 -6.10 -9.11
C ILE A 140 -9.02 -6.25 -10.10
N ASP A 141 -8.60 -7.46 -10.43
CA ASP A 141 -7.52 -7.70 -11.39
C ASP A 141 -7.80 -7.16 -12.80
N LYS A 142 -9.07 -7.16 -13.18
CA LYS A 142 -9.50 -6.61 -14.48
C LYS A 142 -9.49 -5.09 -14.52
N HIS A 143 -9.81 -4.41 -13.40
CA HIS A 143 -10.05 -2.96 -13.39
C HIS A 143 -8.89 -2.14 -12.83
N TYR A 144 -7.96 -2.78 -12.11
CA TYR A 144 -6.82 -2.11 -11.48
C TYR A 144 -5.50 -2.75 -11.88
N ARG A 145 -4.42 -2.02 -11.73
CA ARG A 145 -3.05 -2.47 -12.06
C ARG A 145 -2.50 -3.36 -10.95
N THR A 146 -3.04 -4.56 -10.83
CA THR A 146 -2.60 -5.55 -9.85
C THR A 146 -1.39 -6.33 -10.37
N SER A 147 -0.48 -6.74 -9.47
CA SER A 147 0.70 -7.55 -9.78
C SER A 147 0.43 -9.06 -9.73
N GLY A 148 -0.78 -9.48 -9.32
CA GLY A 148 -1.11 -10.88 -9.06
C GLY A 148 -0.64 -11.38 -7.68
N HIS A 149 0.08 -10.57 -6.91
CA HIS A 149 0.44 -10.87 -5.52
C HIS A 149 -0.68 -10.39 -4.59
N ASN A 150 -1.51 -11.31 -4.15
CA ASN A 150 -2.66 -11.01 -3.29
C ASN A 150 -2.42 -11.54 -1.87
N ALA A 151 -2.69 -10.69 -0.88
CA ALA A 151 -2.73 -11.06 0.53
C ALA A 151 -4.16 -10.93 1.06
N LEU A 152 -4.58 -11.88 1.91
CA LEU A 152 -5.84 -11.81 2.64
C LEU A 152 -5.57 -11.62 4.13
N ALA A 153 -6.04 -10.50 4.68
CA ALA A 153 -5.93 -10.18 6.09
C ALA A 153 -7.29 -10.28 6.78
N GLY A 154 -7.30 -10.82 7.98
CA GLY A 154 -8.49 -10.86 8.81
C GLY A 154 -8.14 -10.92 10.28
N TYR A 155 -9.04 -10.36 11.10
CA TYR A 155 -8.95 -10.34 12.53
C TYR A 155 -10.10 -11.16 13.13
N SER A 156 -9.86 -11.89 14.21
CA SER A 156 -10.88 -12.69 14.90
C SER A 156 -11.52 -13.75 13.97
N LEU A 157 -12.83 -13.75 13.77
CA LEU A 157 -13.50 -14.63 12.79
C LEU A 157 -13.08 -14.28 11.33
N GLY A 158 -12.72 -13.03 11.04
CA GLY A 158 -12.09 -12.67 9.77
C GLY A 158 -10.74 -13.36 9.57
N GLY A 159 -9.95 -13.54 10.65
CA GLY A 159 -8.73 -14.34 10.66
C GLY A 159 -9.01 -15.82 10.42
N LEU A 160 -10.08 -16.35 10.98
CA LEU A 160 -10.56 -17.72 10.69
C LEU A 160 -10.92 -17.88 9.21
N LEU A 161 -11.60 -16.91 8.60
CA LEU A 161 -11.91 -16.92 7.16
C LEU A 161 -10.63 -16.88 6.31
N SER A 162 -9.63 -16.09 6.70
CA SER A 162 -8.33 -16.05 6.01
C SER A 162 -7.67 -17.42 6.00
N LEU A 163 -7.68 -18.15 7.13
CA LEU A 163 -7.15 -19.52 7.22
C LEU A 163 -7.99 -20.51 6.40
N GLN A 164 -9.32 -20.37 6.37
CA GLN A 164 -10.17 -21.19 5.49
C GLN A 164 -9.82 -21.00 4.01
N MET A 165 -9.60 -19.75 3.59
CA MET A 165 -9.19 -19.43 2.20
C MET A 165 -7.81 -20.02 1.88
N MET A 166 -6.89 -20.02 2.83
CA MET A 166 -5.57 -20.62 2.68
C MET A 166 -5.66 -22.12 2.36
N LEU A 167 -6.61 -22.81 2.96
CA LEU A 167 -6.82 -24.26 2.75
C LEU A 167 -7.53 -24.59 1.42
N GLN A 168 -7.99 -23.59 0.67
CA GLN A 168 -8.62 -23.84 -0.63
C GLN A 168 -7.59 -24.24 -1.69
N SER A 169 -7.91 -25.26 -2.51
CA SER A 169 -7.03 -25.76 -3.57
C SER A 169 -6.73 -24.75 -4.67
N LYS A 170 -7.61 -23.76 -4.86
CA LYS A 170 -7.50 -22.70 -5.87
C LYS A 170 -7.60 -21.31 -5.22
N SER A 171 -6.88 -21.11 -4.13
CA SER A 171 -6.82 -19.79 -3.48
C SER A 171 -6.19 -18.77 -4.43
N PRO A 172 -6.81 -17.60 -4.66
CA PRO A 172 -6.20 -16.51 -5.42
C PRO A 172 -5.18 -15.71 -4.58
N PHE A 173 -4.94 -16.12 -3.33
CA PHE A 173 -4.04 -15.48 -2.39
C PHE A 173 -2.79 -16.31 -2.17
N SER A 174 -1.65 -15.65 -2.10
CA SER A 174 -0.35 -16.25 -1.80
C SER A 174 0.21 -15.82 -0.45
N ALA A 175 -0.51 -14.94 0.27
CA ALA A 175 -0.16 -14.49 1.60
C ALA A 175 -1.41 -14.33 2.48
N PHE A 176 -1.27 -14.64 3.77
CA PHE A 176 -2.36 -14.62 4.75
C PHE A 176 -1.90 -13.98 6.05
N LEU A 177 -2.68 -13.01 6.54
CA LEU A 177 -2.48 -12.36 7.83
C LEU A 177 -3.69 -12.72 8.71
N ALA A 178 -3.51 -13.69 9.60
CA ALA A 178 -4.55 -14.12 10.54
C ALA A 178 -4.25 -13.54 11.93
N MET A 179 -4.92 -12.43 12.25
CA MET A 179 -4.69 -11.66 13.47
C MET A 179 -5.63 -12.13 14.58
N SER A 180 -5.08 -12.69 15.67
CA SER A 180 -5.85 -13.34 16.76
C SER A 180 -7.04 -14.14 16.23
N PRO A 181 -6.82 -15.11 15.30
CA PRO A 181 -7.92 -15.81 14.62
C PRO A 181 -8.72 -16.66 15.60
N SER A 182 -10.04 -16.64 15.44
CA SER A 182 -10.99 -17.42 16.28
C SER A 182 -11.00 -18.91 15.91
N ILE A 183 -9.86 -19.57 16.07
CA ILE A 183 -9.71 -21.01 15.73
C ILE A 183 -10.52 -21.91 16.70
N TRP A 184 -10.90 -21.37 17.85
CA TRP A 184 -11.77 -22.03 18.82
C TRP A 184 -13.14 -22.44 18.23
N TYR A 185 -13.57 -21.74 17.16
CA TYR A 185 -14.86 -21.95 16.53
C TYR A 185 -15.08 -23.42 16.14
N ASP A 186 -16.32 -23.91 16.41
CA ASP A 186 -16.74 -25.27 16.12
C ASP A 186 -15.78 -26.31 16.73
N ASN A 187 -15.44 -26.14 18.01
CA ASN A 187 -14.52 -27.01 18.75
C ASN A 187 -13.16 -27.20 18.04
N MET A 188 -12.59 -26.12 17.49
CA MET A 188 -11.32 -26.15 16.75
C MET A 188 -11.33 -27.01 15.47
N ALA A 189 -12.49 -27.17 14.83
CA ALA A 189 -12.63 -28.00 13.62
C ALA A 189 -11.71 -27.56 12.45
N LEU A 190 -11.14 -26.33 12.50
CA LEU A 190 -10.13 -25.91 11.53
C LEU A 190 -8.91 -26.84 11.54
N LEU A 191 -8.52 -27.40 12.69
CA LEU A 191 -7.37 -28.30 12.80
C LEU A 191 -7.59 -29.59 11.97
N GLU A 192 -8.79 -30.16 12.06
CA GLU A 192 -9.16 -31.33 11.27
C GLU A 192 -9.23 -31.03 9.77
N ARG A 193 -9.68 -29.83 9.40
CA ARG A 193 -9.73 -29.35 8.01
C ARG A 193 -8.34 -29.08 7.44
N ALA A 194 -7.41 -28.60 8.26
CA ALA A 194 -6.04 -28.33 7.85
C ALA A 194 -5.19 -29.59 7.65
N ALA A 195 -5.39 -30.63 8.45
CA ALA A 195 -4.57 -31.84 8.42
C ALA A 195 -4.46 -32.51 7.03
N PRO A 196 -5.55 -32.73 6.24
CA PRO A 196 -5.43 -33.29 4.90
C PRO A 196 -4.75 -32.34 3.92
N TRP A 197 -4.90 -31.02 4.09
CA TRP A 197 -4.22 -30.02 3.26
C TRP A 197 -2.71 -30.02 3.53
N LEU A 198 -2.28 -30.14 4.78
CA LEU A 198 -0.86 -30.21 5.17
C LEU A 198 -0.18 -31.50 4.68
N LYS A 199 -0.90 -32.61 4.62
CA LYS A 199 -0.38 -33.90 4.12
C LYS A 199 -0.16 -33.95 2.60
N GLN A 200 -0.65 -32.94 1.83
CA GLN A 200 -0.44 -32.95 0.39
C GLN A 200 1.03 -32.64 0.08
N PRO A 201 1.71 -33.48 -0.72
CA PRO A 201 3.08 -33.23 -1.12
C PRO A 201 3.20 -31.89 -1.85
N ARG A 202 4.11 -31.07 -1.40
CA ARG A 202 4.43 -29.79 -2.06
C ARG A 202 5.87 -29.39 -1.82
N GLN A 203 6.41 -28.56 -2.72
CA GLN A 203 7.71 -27.95 -2.49
C GLN A 203 7.59 -26.86 -1.41
N THR A 204 8.64 -26.62 -0.64
CA THR A 204 8.67 -25.58 0.40
C THR A 204 8.27 -24.20 -0.14
N SER A 205 8.71 -23.87 -1.35
CA SER A 205 8.34 -22.65 -2.03
C SER A 205 6.87 -22.54 -2.44
N ALA A 206 6.11 -23.63 -2.38
CA ALA A 206 4.67 -23.65 -2.69
C ALA A 206 3.77 -23.39 -1.46
N TYR A 207 4.37 -23.26 -0.27
CA TYR A 207 3.62 -22.79 0.88
C TYR A 207 3.34 -21.28 0.77
N PRO A 208 2.12 -20.83 1.10
CA PRO A 208 1.82 -19.40 1.13
C PRO A 208 2.60 -18.72 2.26
N ARG A 209 2.80 -17.41 2.17
CA ARG A 209 3.24 -16.65 3.33
C ARG A 209 2.13 -16.59 4.37
N LEU A 210 2.47 -16.90 5.60
CA LEU A 210 1.51 -16.87 6.71
C LEU A 210 2.07 -16.08 7.87
N PHE A 211 1.30 -15.09 8.31
CA PHE A 211 1.48 -14.42 9.58
C PHE A 211 0.35 -14.80 10.52
N LEU A 212 0.69 -15.28 11.70
CA LEU A 212 -0.23 -15.56 12.80
C LEU A 212 0.07 -14.65 13.97
N SER A 213 -0.94 -14.19 14.68
CA SER A 213 -0.74 -13.51 15.94
C SER A 213 -1.70 -13.99 17.01
N LEU A 214 -1.33 -13.74 18.27
CA LEU A 214 -2.15 -13.97 19.44
C LEU A 214 -1.89 -12.83 20.43
N ALA A 215 -2.94 -12.31 21.04
CA ALA A 215 -2.85 -11.38 22.17
C ALA A 215 -2.75 -12.16 23.48
N ASN A 216 -2.91 -11.47 24.62
CA ASN A 216 -3.00 -12.12 25.94
C ASN A 216 -4.38 -12.79 26.11
N GLU A 217 -4.59 -13.88 25.39
CA GLU A 217 -5.83 -14.62 25.28
C GLU A 217 -5.57 -16.11 25.51
N GLN A 218 -6.59 -16.83 25.97
CA GLN A 218 -6.53 -18.27 26.16
C GLN A 218 -7.65 -18.96 25.38
N GLY A 219 -7.41 -20.19 24.94
CA GLY A 219 -8.43 -21.01 24.28
C GLY A 219 -8.79 -20.56 22.86
N MET A 220 -7.96 -19.74 22.22
CA MET A 220 -8.20 -19.29 20.84
C MET A 220 -7.89 -20.33 19.78
N GLY A 221 -7.23 -21.44 20.12
CA GLY A 221 -6.82 -22.52 19.20
C GLY A 221 -5.58 -22.18 18.36
N VAL A 222 -4.95 -21.03 18.56
CA VAL A 222 -3.79 -20.58 17.78
C VAL A 222 -2.56 -21.43 18.10
N ASP A 223 -2.33 -21.74 19.35
CA ASP A 223 -1.18 -22.56 19.77
C ASP A 223 -1.32 -24.01 19.29
N GLU A 224 -2.53 -24.56 19.33
CA GLU A 224 -2.85 -25.88 18.78
C GLU A 224 -2.63 -25.91 17.26
N PHE A 225 -3.03 -24.86 16.55
CA PHE A 225 -2.81 -24.75 15.11
C PHE A 225 -1.31 -24.66 14.79
N ARG A 226 -0.56 -23.83 15.51
CA ARG A 226 0.90 -23.75 15.37
C ARG A 226 1.60 -25.08 15.61
N LYS A 227 1.17 -25.82 16.64
CA LYS A 227 1.68 -27.16 16.91
C LYS A 227 1.40 -28.10 15.76
N LEU A 228 0.19 -28.10 15.22
CA LEU A 228 -0.19 -28.90 14.04
C LEU A 228 0.71 -28.56 12.82
N LEU A 229 0.96 -27.28 12.56
CA LEU A 229 1.84 -26.85 11.46
C LEU A 229 3.28 -27.36 11.67
N ALA A 230 3.82 -27.21 12.87
CA ALA A 230 5.18 -27.65 13.19
C ALA A 230 5.35 -29.17 13.09
N GLU A 231 4.32 -29.95 13.41
CA GLU A 231 4.34 -31.44 13.36
C GLU A 231 4.14 -31.95 11.92
N GLN A 232 3.29 -31.31 11.11
CA GLN A 232 2.90 -31.87 9.80
C GLN A 232 3.57 -31.16 8.61
N ALA A 233 4.15 -29.97 8.80
CA ALA A 233 4.87 -29.21 7.79
C ALA A 233 6.10 -28.48 8.41
N PRO A 234 7.06 -29.22 9.00
CA PRO A 234 8.20 -28.61 9.72
C PRO A 234 9.09 -27.75 8.81
N GLU A 235 9.05 -27.97 7.49
CA GLU A 235 9.77 -27.19 6.49
C GLU A 235 9.09 -25.85 6.16
N TRP A 236 7.85 -25.65 6.58
CA TRP A 236 7.13 -24.41 6.32
C TRP A 236 7.47 -23.35 7.35
N HIS A 237 8.22 -22.34 6.95
CA HIS A 237 8.54 -21.19 7.78
C HIS A 237 7.44 -20.14 7.66
N PHE A 238 6.73 -19.91 8.75
CA PHE A 238 5.70 -18.87 8.88
C PHE A 238 6.03 -17.95 10.04
N ASP A 239 5.52 -16.72 9.99
CA ASP A 239 5.75 -15.72 11.03
C ASP A 239 4.67 -15.82 12.12
N TYR A 240 5.10 -15.82 13.39
CA TYR A 240 4.21 -15.73 14.53
C TYR A 240 4.61 -14.62 15.47
N ARG A 241 3.62 -13.84 15.93
CA ARG A 241 3.84 -12.81 16.94
C ARG A 241 2.86 -12.92 18.09
N PHE A 242 3.40 -13.03 19.30
CA PHE A 242 2.63 -12.93 20.54
C PHE A 242 2.68 -11.48 21.06
N PHE A 243 1.52 -10.95 21.46
CA PHE A 243 1.36 -9.59 21.99
C PHE A 243 0.85 -9.64 23.43
N PRO A 244 1.73 -9.84 24.43
CA PRO A 244 1.32 -10.08 25.82
C PRO A 244 0.69 -8.88 26.51
N SER A 245 0.92 -7.67 26.01
CA SER A 245 0.34 -6.42 26.52
C SER A 245 -1.01 -6.08 25.86
N GLU A 246 -1.41 -6.81 24.81
CA GLU A 246 -2.65 -6.57 24.10
C GLU A 246 -3.76 -7.54 24.53
N THR A 247 -4.99 -7.06 24.46
CA THR A 247 -6.20 -7.90 24.56
C THR A 247 -6.70 -8.28 23.17
N HIS A 248 -7.71 -9.16 23.09
CA HIS A 248 -8.38 -9.44 21.82
C HIS A 248 -8.79 -8.14 21.11
N TYR A 249 -9.35 -7.18 21.80
CA TYR A 249 -9.88 -5.93 21.22
C TYR A 249 -8.80 -4.92 20.81
N SER A 250 -7.64 -4.92 21.45
CA SER A 250 -6.57 -3.94 21.16
C SER A 250 -5.52 -4.45 20.20
N THR A 251 -5.44 -5.75 19.94
CA THR A 251 -4.37 -6.39 19.15
C THR A 251 -4.46 -6.14 17.64
N ALA A 252 -5.63 -5.78 17.10
CA ALA A 252 -5.83 -5.69 15.65
C ALA A 252 -4.80 -4.79 14.95
N MET A 253 -4.53 -3.59 15.49
CA MET A 253 -3.58 -2.65 14.89
C MET A 253 -2.12 -3.09 15.01
N PRO A 254 -1.56 -3.42 16.21
CA PRO A 254 -0.18 -3.89 16.30
C PRO A 254 0.06 -5.19 15.52
N ALA A 255 -0.92 -6.10 15.47
CA ALA A 255 -0.84 -7.31 14.66
C ALA A 255 -0.84 -7.01 13.15
N LEU A 256 -1.65 -6.05 12.69
CA LEU A 256 -1.65 -5.60 11.31
C LEU A 256 -0.28 -5.06 10.89
N LEU A 257 0.30 -4.14 11.68
CA LEU A 257 1.60 -3.55 11.37
C LEU A 257 2.70 -4.62 11.27
N ALA A 258 2.76 -5.53 12.25
CA ALA A 258 3.72 -6.63 12.25
C ALA A 258 3.50 -7.59 11.05
N GLY A 259 2.24 -7.91 10.75
CA GLY A 259 1.87 -8.78 9.64
C GLY A 259 2.23 -8.19 8.27
N LEU A 260 2.00 -6.89 8.08
CA LEU A 260 2.37 -6.20 6.85
C LEU A 260 3.89 -6.20 6.63
N GLU A 261 4.68 -5.91 7.67
CA GLU A 261 6.13 -5.94 7.57
C GLU A 261 6.67 -7.37 7.31
N SER A 262 5.97 -8.41 7.77
CA SER A 262 6.37 -9.81 7.53
C SER A 262 6.24 -10.26 6.08
N LEU A 263 5.45 -9.55 5.25
CA LEU A 263 5.29 -9.88 3.83
C LEU A 263 6.57 -9.64 3.02
N THR A 264 7.28 -8.56 3.34
CA THR A 264 8.49 -8.13 2.60
C THR A 264 9.61 -7.71 3.56
N PRO A 265 10.16 -8.63 4.36
CA PRO A 265 11.20 -8.30 5.33
C PRO A 265 12.42 -7.70 4.62
N GLY A 266 12.95 -6.60 5.16
CA GLY A 266 14.10 -5.92 4.57
C GLY A 266 13.80 -5.22 3.23
N TYR A 267 12.55 -4.83 2.96
CA TYR A 267 12.17 -4.09 1.75
C TYR A 267 12.98 -2.81 1.58
N PHE A 268 13.09 -1.99 2.62
CA PHE A 268 13.93 -0.80 2.64
C PHE A 268 15.36 -1.11 3.07
N THR A 269 16.36 -0.39 2.50
CA THR A 269 17.76 -0.42 2.94
C THR A 269 18.27 1.01 3.10
N ASP A 270 18.71 1.37 4.30
CA ASP A 270 19.22 2.71 4.59
C ASP A 270 20.65 2.90 4.06
N VAL A 271 21.14 4.16 4.07
CA VAL A 271 22.45 4.58 3.56
C VAL A 271 23.60 3.83 4.22
N GLY A 272 23.59 3.68 5.55
CA GLY A 272 24.64 3.00 6.29
C GLY A 272 24.90 1.56 5.81
N PRO A 273 23.87 0.69 5.79
CA PRO A 273 23.96 -0.63 5.19
C PRO A 273 24.40 -0.63 3.73
N LEU A 274 23.94 0.32 2.88
CA LEU A 274 24.37 0.40 1.50
C LEU A 274 25.89 0.68 1.38
N ILE A 275 26.43 1.57 2.22
CA ILE A 275 27.87 1.86 2.26
C ILE A 275 28.68 0.61 2.64
N GLN A 276 28.15 -0.24 3.52
CA GLN A 276 28.81 -1.48 3.91
C GLN A 276 28.85 -2.54 2.81
N LEU A 277 27.94 -2.48 1.84
CA LEU A 277 27.97 -3.36 0.67
C LEU A 277 29.15 -3.07 -0.29
N GLY A 278 29.67 -1.83 -0.26
CA GLY A 278 30.84 -1.44 -1.05
C GLY A 278 30.49 -0.57 -2.26
N ASP A 279 30.79 -1.02 -3.47
CA ASP A 279 30.57 -0.28 -4.70
C ASP A 279 29.14 -0.34 -5.21
N TYR A 280 28.83 0.51 -6.21
CA TYR A 280 27.48 0.61 -6.76
C TYR A 280 27.02 -0.68 -7.45
N GLU A 281 27.93 -1.50 -7.99
CA GLU A 281 27.61 -2.80 -8.58
C GLU A 281 27.08 -3.77 -7.51
N ALA A 282 27.73 -3.85 -6.35
CA ALA A 282 27.27 -4.66 -5.23
C ALA A 282 25.90 -4.17 -4.69
N VAL A 283 25.71 -2.85 -4.66
CA VAL A 283 24.45 -2.25 -4.24
C VAL A 283 23.32 -2.54 -5.24
N LEU A 284 23.57 -2.44 -6.55
CA LEU A 284 22.55 -2.82 -7.54
C LEU A 284 22.22 -4.31 -7.50
N ALA A 285 23.22 -5.18 -7.30
CA ALA A 285 23.00 -6.62 -7.12
C ALA A 285 22.14 -6.91 -5.87
N HIS A 286 22.33 -6.16 -4.77
CA HIS A 286 21.50 -6.25 -3.58
C HIS A 286 20.02 -5.90 -3.88
N PHE A 287 19.76 -4.83 -4.64
CA PHE A 287 18.40 -4.49 -5.03
C PHE A 287 17.82 -5.47 -6.04
N GLU A 288 18.62 -5.99 -6.95
CA GLU A 288 18.19 -7.04 -7.89
C GLU A 288 17.74 -8.30 -7.13
N ALA A 289 18.47 -8.71 -6.10
CA ALA A 289 18.09 -9.85 -5.26
C ALA A 289 16.74 -9.65 -4.55
N LYS A 290 16.38 -8.39 -4.21
CA LYS A 290 15.07 -8.08 -3.58
C LYS A 290 13.86 -8.29 -4.50
N LYS A 291 14.03 -8.45 -5.80
CA LYS A 291 12.93 -8.82 -6.71
C LYS A 291 12.34 -10.18 -6.38
N THR A 292 13.03 -11.01 -5.60
CA THR A 292 12.52 -12.28 -5.08
C THR A 292 11.58 -12.16 -3.88
N LEU A 293 11.42 -10.95 -3.33
CA LEU A 293 10.43 -10.69 -2.28
C LEU A 293 9.01 -10.99 -2.80
N TRP A 294 8.09 -11.22 -1.87
CA TRP A 294 6.72 -11.62 -2.18
C TRP A 294 6.05 -10.81 -3.29
N SER A 295 6.20 -9.48 -3.26
CA SER A 295 5.63 -8.55 -4.27
C SER A 295 6.66 -8.05 -5.28
N GLY A 296 7.90 -8.53 -5.20
CA GLY A 296 9.03 -7.92 -5.89
C GLY A 296 9.52 -6.64 -5.20
N PHE A 297 10.49 -6.00 -5.81
CA PHE A 297 11.07 -4.75 -5.32
C PHE A 297 10.99 -3.69 -6.41
N HIS A 298 10.59 -2.49 -6.01
CA HIS A 298 10.62 -1.27 -6.80
C HIS A 298 11.28 -0.13 -6.02
N PHE A 299 11.95 0.77 -6.73
CA PHE A 299 12.42 2.01 -6.15
C PHE A 299 11.25 2.98 -5.99
N ASP A 300 10.84 3.19 -4.76
CA ASP A 300 9.97 4.30 -4.37
C ASP A 300 10.81 5.54 -4.07
N TRP A 301 10.17 6.70 -3.94
CA TRP A 301 10.85 7.98 -3.75
C TRP A 301 11.92 7.94 -2.64
N LEU A 302 11.62 7.32 -1.50
CA LEU A 302 12.54 7.26 -0.36
C LEU A 302 13.76 6.38 -0.66
N GLN A 303 13.57 5.22 -1.29
CA GLN A 303 14.68 4.32 -1.62
C GLN A 303 15.53 4.90 -2.76
N ALA A 304 14.90 5.56 -3.75
CA ALA A 304 15.60 6.26 -4.83
C ALA A 304 16.45 7.42 -4.28
N TYR A 305 15.89 8.24 -3.40
CA TYR A 305 16.61 9.30 -2.69
C TYR A 305 17.75 8.73 -1.82
N THR A 306 17.51 7.61 -1.13
CA THR A 306 18.52 6.94 -0.29
C THR A 306 19.67 6.37 -1.12
N LEU A 307 19.40 5.81 -2.31
CA LEU A 307 20.43 5.37 -3.24
C LEU A 307 21.26 6.56 -3.75
N GLY A 308 20.60 7.68 -4.07
CA GLY A 308 21.30 8.93 -4.44
C GLY A 308 22.21 9.44 -3.32
N LYS A 309 21.75 9.42 -2.08
CA LYS A 309 22.56 9.76 -0.89
C LYS A 309 23.76 8.81 -0.73
N TYR A 310 23.53 7.51 -0.90
CA TYR A 310 24.62 6.53 -0.86
C TYR A 310 25.69 6.86 -1.89
N LEU A 311 25.33 7.06 -3.17
CA LEU A 311 26.28 7.40 -4.23
C LEU A 311 27.04 8.72 -3.95
N TYR A 312 26.37 9.67 -3.32
CA TYR A 312 27.00 10.94 -2.93
C TYR A 312 28.00 10.76 -1.78
N TYR A 313 27.59 10.11 -0.67
CA TYR A 313 28.41 9.97 0.52
C TYR A 313 29.53 8.94 0.42
N SER A 314 29.42 7.96 -0.49
CA SER A 314 30.48 7.01 -0.80
C SER A 314 31.45 7.52 -1.88
N GLU A 315 31.41 8.81 -2.23
CA GLU A 315 32.24 9.45 -3.26
C GLU A 315 32.06 8.86 -4.68
N GLN A 316 30.92 8.16 -4.91
CA GLN A 316 30.59 7.54 -6.20
C GLN A 316 29.60 8.39 -7.01
N LYS A 317 29.44 9.70 -6.74
CA LYS A 317 28.50 10.56 -7.46
C LYS A 317 28.71 10.59 -8.97
N SER A 318 29.96 10.45 -9.44
CA SER A 318 30.30 10.36 -10.87
C SER A 318 29.75 9.10 -11.57
N LYS A 319 29.32 8.10 -10.78
CA LYS A 319 28.72 6.84 -11.26
C LYS A 319 27.20 6.92 -11.41
N MET A 320 26.54 8.00 -10.99
CA MET A 320 25.07 8.13 -11.05
C MET A 320 24.52 7.92 -12.48
N ALA A 321 25.20 8.45 -13.50
CA ALA A 321 24.81 8.24 -14.90
C ALA A 321 24.91 6.75 -15.32
N GLU A 322 25.96 6.06 -14.90
CA GLU A 322 26.15 4.64 -15.15
C GLU A 322 25.10 3.79 -14.44
N VAL A 323 24.80 4.12 -13.18
CA VAL A 323 23.73 3.49 -12.40
C VAL A 323 22.36 3.64 -13.08
N LEU A 324 22.02 4.82 -13.60
CA LEU A 324 20.79 5.02 -14.37
C LEU A 324 20.75 4.21 -15.66
N ALA A 325 21.91 4.08 -16.35
CA ALA A 325 22.00 3.26 -17.55
C ALA A 325 21.80 1.76 -17.27
N LEU A 326 22.30 1.26 -16.14
CA LEU A 326 22.07 -0.10 -15.67
C LEU A 326 20.61 -0.28 -15.19
N ALA A 327 20.09 0.66 -14.42
CA ALA A 327 18.71 0.66 -13.95
C ALA A 327 17.70 0.65 -15.10
N LYS A 328 18.01 1.26 -16.23
CA LYS A 328 17.18 1.17 -17.45
C LYS A 328 16.95 -0.27 -17.91
N LYS A 329 17.85 -1.18 -17.63
CA LYS A 329 17.73 -2.61 -17.97
C LYS A 329 17.11 -3.42 -16.83
N GLN A 330 17.50 -3.11 -15.60
CA GLN A 330 17.14 -3.89 -14.42
C GLN A 330 15.82 -3.42 -13.79
N PHE A 331 15.55 -2.10 -13.78
CA PHE A 331 14.41 -1.44 -13.13
C PHE A 331 13.78 -0.40 -14.07
N PRO A 332 13.34 -0.77 -15.29
CA PRO A 332 12.85 0.19 -16.29
C PRO A 332 11.65 1.01 -15.83
N GLU A 333 10.82 0.45 -14.95
CA GLU A 333 9.60 1.07 -14.41
C GLU A 333 9.91 2.17 -13.38
N ASP A 334 11.13 2.18 -12.82
CA ASP A 334 11.54 3.05 -11.70
C ASP A 334 12.50 4.17 -12.14
N LEU A 335 12.78 4.31 -13.44
CA LEU A 335 13.78 5.26 -13.96
C LEU A 335 13.49 6.72 -13.61
N ALA A 336 12.23 7.12 -13.68
CA ALA A 336 11.83 8.49 -13.35
C ALA A 336 12.07 8.77 -11.86
N GLU A 337 11.69 7.83 -11.01
CA GLU A 337 11.86 7.91 -9.57
C GLU A 337 13.33 7.97 -9.17
N LEU A 338 14.16 7.07 -9.77
CA LEU A 338 15.61 7.05 -9.53
C LEU A 338 16.28 8.36 -9.92
N SER A 339 15.98 8.88 -11.12
CA SER A 339 16.61 10.12 -11.56
C SER A 339 16.11 11.35 -10.77
N ALA A 340 14.85 11.40 -10.38
CA ALA A 340 14.32 12.44 -9.50
C ALA A 340 14.97 12.38 -8.11
N GLY A 341 15.12 11.18 -7.53
CA GLY A 341 15.79 10.98 -6.26
C GLY A 341 17.27 11.40 -6.28
N PHE A 342 18.00 11.06 -7.34
CA PHE A 342 19.39 11.50 -7.53
C PHE A 342 19.48 13.01 -7.69
N ALA A 343 18.62 13.59 -8.53
CA ALA A 343 18.59 15.03 -8.75
C ALA A 343 18.22 15.79 -7.47
N LYS A 344 17.32 15.28 -6.64
CA LYS A 344 16.96 15.88 -5.32
C LYS A 344 18.19 15.94 -4.41
N VAL A 345 19.02 14.89 -4.36
CA VAL A 345 20.27 14.92 -3.60
C VAL A 345 21.23 15.96 -4.14
N LEU A 346 21.42 16.01 -5.45
CA LEU A 346 22.36 16.92 -6.11
C LEU A 346 21.92 18.39 -6.01
N ASN A 347 20.65 18.68 -6.27
CA ASN A 347 20.08 20.03 -6.12
C ASN A 347 20.26 20.57 -4.69
N ASN A 348 20.00 19.74 -3.68
CA ASN A 348 20.20 20.09 -2.27
C ASN A 348 21.67 20.33 -1.91
N ARG A 349 22.62 19.96 -2.78
CA ARG A 349 24.06 20.15 -2.63
C ARG A 349 24.66 21.20 -3.58
N GLY A 350 23.81 21.86 -4.38
CA GLY A 350 24.24 22.86 -5.35
C GLY A 350 24.87 22.28 -6.62
N GLU A 351 24.75 20.98 -6.86
CA GLU A 351 25.30 20.26 -8.01
C GLU A 351 24.31 20.28 -9.20
N PHE A 352 23.78 21.45 -9.51
CA PHE A 352 22.64 21.65 -10.43
C PHE A 352 22.91 21.14 -11.84
N LYS A 353 24.12 21.35 -12.36
CA LYS A 353 24.50 20.89 -13.69
C LYS A 353 24.39 19.37 -13.83
N LEU A 354 24.94 18.63 -12.87
CA LEU A 354 24.86 17.18 -12.88
C LEU A 354 23.42 16.70 -12.68
N ALA A 355 22.63 17.36 -11.81
CA ALA A 355 21.23 17.06 -11.64
C ALA A 355 20.46 17.15 -12.96
N LYS A 356 20.63 18.27 -13.70
CA LYS A 356 20.02 18.48 -15.01
C LYS A 356 20.43 17.40 -16.01
N GLU A 357 21.74 17.09 -16.10
CA GLU A 357 22.24 16.06 -17.01
C GLU A 357 21.59 14.70 -16.76
N LEU A 358 21.48 14.24 -15.49
CA LEU A 358 20.85 12.98 -15.12
C LEU A 358 19.35 12.94 -15.43
N LEU A 359 18.63 14.04 -15.16
CA LEU A 359 17.22 14.15 -15.48
C LEU A 359 16.99 14.06 -17.00
N LEU A 360 17.77 14.76 -17.80
CA LEU A 360 17.65 14.73 -19.26
C LEU A 360 17.87 13.34 -19.86
N MET A 361 18.72 12.50 -19.24
CA MET A 361 18.89 11.09 -19.64
C MET A 361 17.61 10.27 -19.53
N THR A 362 16.70 10.67 -18.65
CA THR A 362 15.44 9.97 -18.36
C THR A 362 14.20 10.77 -18.78
N SER A 363 14.35 11.78 -19.63
CA SER A 363 13.32 12.74 -20.00
C SER A 363 12.00 12.12 -20.48
N LYS A 364 12.07 10.98 -21.19
CA LYS A 364 10.86 10.24 -21.61
C LYS A 364 10.10 9.64 -20.42
N ALA A 365 10.80 9.03 -19.47
CA ALA A 365 10.19 8.43 -18.28
C ALA A 365 9.67 9.52 -17.31
N GLY A 366 10.44 10.61 -17.15
CA GLY A 366 10.10 11.73 -16.26
C GLY A 366 9.06 12.70 -16.82
N ALA A 367 8.68 12.58 -18.08
CA ALA A 367 7.78 13.53 -18.74
C ALA A 367 6.43 13.70 -18.03
N THR A 368 5.94 12.68 -17.37
CA THR A 368 4.65 12.63 -16.68
C THR A 368 4.78 12.53 -15.15
N GLN A 369 5.97 12.82 -14.59
CA GLN A 369 6.22 12.75 -13.16
C GLN A 369 6.42 14.15 -12.57
N ALA A 370 5.57 14.53 -11.62
CA ALA A 370 5.58 15.88 -11.03
C ALA A 370 6.90 16.19 -10.30
N ASP A 371 7.38 15.26 -9.47
CA ASP A 371 8.64 15.42 -8.75
C ASP A 371 9.85 15.54 -9.70
N TRP A 372 9.88 14.74 -10.74
CA TRP A 372 10.91 14.83 -11.78
C TRP A 372 10.93 16.23 -12.46
N GLN A 373 9.76 16.76 -12.80
CA GLN A 373 9.63 18.10 -13.38
C GLN A 373 10.05 19.20 -12.39
N GLN A 374 9.74 19.03 -11.11
CA GLN A 374 10.16 19.96 -10.06
C GLN A 374 11.69 19.96 -9.90
N GLN A 375 12.31 18.78 -9.84
CA GLN A 375 13.77 18.69 -9.74
C GLN A 375 14.45 19.29 -10.97
N LEU A 376 13.88 19.12 -12.16
CA LEU A 376 14.36 19.78 -13.38
C LEU A 376 14.22 21.29 -13.31
N SER A 377 13.10 21.80 -12.82
CA SER A 377 12.89 23.25 -12.63
C SER A 377 13.95 23.87 -11.73
N LEU A 378 14.24 23.23 -10.60
CA LEU A 378 15.27 23.70 -9.65
C LEU A 378 16.66 23.75 -10.30
N ALA A 379 17.04 22.71 -11.03
CA ALA A 379 18.33 22.66 -11.71
C ALA A 379 18.46 23.74 -12.81
N LEU A 380 17.42 23.90 -13.64
CA LEU A 380 17.38 24.91 -14.71
C LEU A 380 17.42 26.35 -14.14
N ALA A 381 16.65 26.63 -13.08
CA ALA A 381 16.63 27.94 -12.45
C ALA A 381 18.02 28.36 -11.93
N ALA A 382 18.73 27.43 -11.31
CA ALA A 382 20.07 27.66 -10.78
C ALA A 382 21.12 27.90 -11.88
N GLU A 383 20.93 27.34 -13.06
CA GLU A 383 21.80 27.57 -14.23
C GLU A 383 21.43 28.80 -15.07
N GLY A 384 20.38 29.54 -14.70
CA GLY A 384 19.94 30.76 -15.38
C GLY A 384 18.90 30.52 -16.49
N ASP A 385 18.48 29.29 -16.76
CA ASP A 385 17.48 28.92 -17.78
C ASP A 385 16.06 29.22 -17.25
N SER A 386 15.77 30.51 -16.94
CA SER A 386 14.58 30.91 -16.21
C SER A 386 13.26 30.60 -16.94
N LEU A 387 13.23 30.59 -18.27
CA LEU A 387 12.03 30.29 -19.06
C LEU A 387 11.67 28.81 -18.96
N GLU A 388 12.64 27.94 -19.20
CA GLU A 388 12.50 26.49 -19.13
C GLU A 388 12.20 26.02 -17.69
N ALA A 389 12.84 26.66 -16.69
CA ALA A 389 12.55 26.42 -15.28
C ALA A 389 11.09 26.68 -14.93
N LYS A 390 10.55 27.85 -15.32
CA LYS A 390 9.13 28.17 -15.11
C LYS A 390 8.20 27.20 -15.82
N ALA A 391 8.54 26.77 -17.04
CA ALA A 391 7.75 25.79 -17.78
C ALA A 391 7.74 24.43 -17.10
N ALA A 392 8.88 23.95 -16.60
CA ALA A 392 8.98 22.71 -15.86
C ALA A 392 8.20 22.77 -14.54
N HIS A 393 8.31 23.87 -13.79
CA HIS A 393 7.55 24.09 -12.55
C HIS A 393 6.04 24.07 -12.79
N ALA A 394 5.54 24.84 -13.76
CA ALA A 394 4.13 24.87 -14.13
C ALA A 394 3.62 23.48 -14.56
N LYS A 395 4.48 22.69 -15.21
CA LYS A 395 4.18 21.33 -15.58
C LYS A 395 4.10 20.41 -14.35
N ALA A 396 5.01 20.56 -13.38
CA ALA A 396 4.97 19.82 -12.12
C ALA A 396 3.64 20.05 -11.39
N GLN A 397 3.22 21.30 -11.23
CA GLN A 397 1.95 21.68 -10.59
C GLN A 397 0.75 21.07 -11.32
N LYS A 398 0.70 21.19 -12.65
CA LYS A 398 -0.38 20.63 -13.47
C LYS A 398 -0.46 19.09 -13.35
N LEU A 399 0.68 18.41 -13.28
CA LEU A 399 0.73 16.96 -13.09
C LEU A 399 0.27 16.57 -11.68
N ALA A 400 0.68 17.32 -10.65
CA ALA A 400 0.26 17.09 -9.28
C ALA A 400 -1.26 17.22 -9.11
N GLU A 401 -1.86 18.23 -9.74
CA GLU A 401 -3.31 18.40 -9.77
C GLU A 401 -4.01 17.26 -10.53
N ALA A 402 -3.54 16.95 -11.74
CA ALA A 402 -4.12 15.91 -12.59
C ALA A 402 -4.07 14.51 -11.95
N TYR A 403 -3.02 14.23 -11.18
CA TYR A 403 -2.82 12.94 -10.51
C TYR A 403 -3.30 12.93 -9.06
N GLN A 404 -3.84 14.05 -8.57
CA GLN A 404 -4.35 14.19 -7.20
C GLN A 404 -3.29 13.76 -6.17
N LEU A 405 -2.08 14.32 -6.30
CA LEU A 405 -1.00 14.02 -5.36
C LEU A 405 -1.39 14.45 -3.95
N GLU A 406 -0.84 13.79 -2.96
CA GLU A 406 -1.07 14.07 -1.56
C GLU A 406 -0.62 15.49 -1.18
N SER A 407 -1.27 16.08 -0.17
CA SER A 407 -1.01 17.48 0.22
C SER A 407 0.46 17.74 0.57
N TRP A 408 1.15 16.76 1.16
CA TRP A 408 2.57 16.90 1.50
C TRP A 408 3.45 16.97 0.24
N GLU A 409 3.12 16.24 -0.83
CA GLU A 409 3.82 16.32 -2.12
C GLU A 409 3.52 17.63 -2.83
N TRP A 410 2.25 18.06 -2.79
CA TRP A 410 1.83 19.34 -3.36
C TRP A 410 2.59 20.53 -2.76
N TRP A 411 2.76 20.57 -1.45
CA TRP A 411 3.49 21.64 -0.78
C TRP A 411 4.99 21.64 -1.08
N GLU A 412 5.58 20.50 -1.42
CA GLU A 412 6.97 20.46 -1.89
C GLU A 412 7.15 21.03 -3.31
N LEU A 413 6.07 21.25 -4.05
CA LEU A 413 6.09 21.85 -5.39
C LEU A 413 5.89 23.37 -5.37
N GLN A 414 5.62 23.97 -4.23
CA GLN A 414 5.42 25.41 -4.09
C GLN A 414 6.80 26.15 -3.94
#